data_f232cd3b417a50ae0cfec1fb354391f6
#
_entry.id   f232cd3b417a50ae0cfec1fb354391f6
#
_cell.length_a   1.000
_cell.length_b   1.000
_cell.length_c   1.000
_cell.angle_alpha   90.00
_cell.angle_beta   90.00
_cell.angle_gamma   90.00
#
_symmetry.space_group_name_H-M   'P 1'
#
loop_
_entity.id
_entity.type
_entity.pdbx_description
1 polymer ?
#
loop_
_entity_poly.entity_id
_entity_poly.type
_entity_poly.pdbx_seq_one_letter_code
_entity_poly.pdbx_strand_id
1 'polypeptide(L)'
;MLSLVYHKSVPRYLLMRAGAKRIKNLETGRFSPLQLEDAPEPELPTPEWIRVKPLLSGICGSDLGTLSSDNSPYFSPITSPPFVMGHEVVGVVTDDNSGFRAGERVVLEPALGCAVRGIDPPCPYCASGRHALCLNVAKGDVSPGIQTGFCRDTGGGWTQRTLVAHPSQLHRVPEDLSDEATVALEPLACAVHAALKTNPGPDDTTLVIGAGNIGLFTVAALRRLTDAGRIICVAKHERQREEALRLGADEIVHPKRTYADLPEMLGTEAMRPELGKPVVTGGAEKVFECVGSAGTIEDALRLTKPGGKVSLVGMPGAKSSLDLTALWHKEVTLSGAYAYGVEEYKGERTSSFDLAMRIAPQVRLETMIGPRFRLEEYREAIAAARSAGREGHVKVVFDHRGIRH
;
A
#
# COMPACT_ATOMS: atom_id res chain seq x y z
N MET A 1 -24.81 -4.12 13.65
CA MET A 1 -23.40 -4.59 13.51
C MET A 1 -22.51 -3.39 13.27
N LEU A 2 -21.29 -3.41 13.83
CA LEU A 2 -20.43 -2.25 13.90
C LEU A 2 -19.57 -2.07 12.64
N SER A 3 -19.29 -0.81 12.32
CA SER A 3 -18.36 -0.41 11.27
C SER A 3 -17.53 0.79 11.73
N LEU A 4 -16.30 0.90 11.25
CA LEU A 4 -15.44 2.07 11.47
C LEU A 4 -15.60 3.03 10.30
N VAL A 5 -16.34 4.11 10.56
CA VAL A 5 -16.74 5.10 9.57
C VAL A 5 -15.91 6.38 9.72
N TYR A 6 -15.36 6.85 8.60
CA TYR A 6 -14.65 8.12 8.52
C TYR A 6 -15.62 9.22 8.09
N HIS A 7 -15.77 10.25 8.94
CA HIS A 7 -16.62 11.40 8.70
C HIS A 7 -15.81 12.64 8.33
N LYS A 8 -16.13 13.26 7.21
CA LYS A 8 -15.51 14.53 6.82
C LYS A 8 -15.98 15.67 7.74
N SER A 9 -15.01 16.29 8.42
CA SER A 9 -15.25 17.45 9.27
C SER A 9 -14.03 18.36 9.25
N VAL A 10 -14.16 19.56 8.71
CA VAL A 10 -13.04 20.52 8.64
C VAL A 10 -12.46 20.84 10.03
N PRO A 11 -13.25 21.10 11.08
CA PRO A 11 -12.73 21.31 12.42
C PRO A 11 -11.94 20.10 12.96
N ARG A 12 -12.48 18.88 12.78
CA ARG A 12 -11.79 17.65 13.20
C ARG A 12 -10.51 17.42 12.40
N TYR A 13 -10.53 17.65 11.08
CA TYR A 13 -9.35 17.57 10.22
C TYR A 13 -8.24 18.50 10.73
N LEU A 14 -8.55 19.77 11.02
CA LEU A 14 -7.57 20.73 11.54
C LEU A 14 -7.04 20.32 12.92
N LEU A 15 -7.90 19.81 13.80
CA LEU A 15 -7.51 19.30 15.11
C LEU A 15 -6.55 18.11 14.98
N MET A 16 -6.86 17.13 14.12
CA MET A 16 -5.98 15.98 13.88
C MET A 16 -4.62 16.44 13.33
N ARG A 17 -4.63 17.30 12.32
CA ARG A 17 -3.40 17.81 11.70
C ARG A 17 -2.49 18.55 12.67
N ALA A 18 -3.05 19.28 13.62
CA ALA A 18 -2.28 20.02 14.64
C ALA A 18 -1.81 19.13 15.80
N GLY A 19 -2.61 18.15 16.19
CA GLY A 19 -2.50 17.44 17.45
C GLY A 19 -2.18 15.94 17.39
N ALA A 20 -2.48 15.24 16.30
CA ALA A 20 -2.40 13.77 16.26
C ALA A 20 -1.01 13.22 16.64
N LYS A 21 0.06 13.90 16.22
CA LYS A 21 1.44 13.50 16.56
C LYS A 21 1.88 13.87 17.98
N ARG A 22 1.12 14.71 18.69
CA ARG A 22 1.48 15.27 20.00
C ARG A 22 0.60 14.76 21.12
N ILE A 23 -0.67 14.47 20.83
CA ILE A 23 -1.66 14.07 21.83
C ILE A 23 -1.97 12.59 21.61
N LYS A 24 -1.63 11.79 22.62
CA LYS A 24 -1.86 10.34 22.60
C LYS A 24 -3.35 10.04 22.40
N ASN A 25 -3.65 9.08 21.53
CA ASN A 25 -5.01 8.60 21.24
C ASN A 25 -5.99 9.66 20.66
N LEU A 26 -5.51 10.80 20.16
CA LEU A 26 -6.38 11.80 19.55
C LEU A 26 -7.08 11.23 18.30
N GLU A 27 -6.39 10.42 17.51
CA GLU A 27 -6.86 9.80 16.26
C GLU A 27 -7.98 8.77 16.47
N THR A 28 -8.17 8.29 17.68
CA THR A 28 -9.17 7.28 18.04
C THR A 28 -10.12 7.75 19.17
N GLY A 29 -9.96 9.00 19.60
CA GLY A 29 -10.79 9.63 20.64
C GLY A 29 -12.12 10.15 20.10
N ARG A 30 -12.96 10.71 20.99
CA ARG A 30 -14.29 11.25 20.65
C ARG A 30 -14.29 12.36 19.58
N PHE A 31 -13.17 13.03 19.40
CA PHE A 31 -12.98 14.10 18.41
C PHE A 31 -12.39 13.60 17.10
N SER A 32 -12.04 12.31 17.01
CA SER A 32 -11.57 11.70 15.77
C SER A 32 -12.62 11.81 14.67
N PRO A 33 -12.21 11.98 13.41
CA PRO A 33 -13.12 11.77 12.28
C PRO A 33 -13.55 10.30 12.14
N LEU A 34 -12.80 9.33 12.72
CA LEU A 34 -13.16 7.92 12.74
C LEU A 34 -14.12 7.64 13.91
N GLN A 35 -15.26 7.02 13.61
CA GLN A 35 -16.24 6.61 14.61
C GLN A 35 -16.58 5.13 14.44
N LEU A 36 -16.69 4.41 15.57
CA LEU A 36 -17.27 3.07 15.60
C LEU A 36 -18.77 3.21 15.79
N GLU A 37 -19.54 2.81 14.80
CA GLU A 37 -21.00 3.02 14.78
C GLU A 37 -21.73 1.88 14.07
N ASP A 38 -23.03 1.79 14.27
CA ASP A 38 -23.92 0.88 13.54
C ASP A 38 -24.31 1.52 12.20
N ALA A 39 -23.39 1.39 11.21
CA ALA A 39 -23.63 1.91 9.87
C ALA A 39 -24.52 0.95 9.06
N PRO A 40 -25.37 1.44 8.14
CA PRO A 40 -26.12 0.57 7.23
C PRO A 40 -25.19 -0.22 6.30
N GLU A 41 -25.66 -1.34 5.79
CA GLU A 41 -24.99 -2.02 4.69
C GLU A 41 -25.06 -1.17 3.42
N PRO A 42 -23.99 -1.15 2.61
CA PRO A 42 -24.04 -0.46 1.32
C PRO A 42 -25.06 -1.13 0.39
N GLU A 43 -25.81 -0.31 -0.35
CA GLU A 43 -26.66 -0.81 -1.43
C GLU A 43 -25.81 -1.28 -2.61
N LEU A 44 -26.33 -2.21 -3.42
CA LEU A 44 -25.66 -2.61 -4.66
C LEU A 44 -25.84 -1.48 -5.68
N PRO A 45 -24.76 -0.87 -6.20
CA PRO A 45 -24.87 0.18 -7.22
C PRO A 45 -25.60 -0.28 -8.49
N THR A 46 -25.36 -1.53 -8.89
CA THR A 46 -26.07 -2.21 -9.98
C THR A 46 -26.24 -3.70 -9.66
N PRO A 47 -27.13 -4.45 -10.34
CA PRO A 47 -27.44 -5.84 -9.99
C PRO A 47 -26.28 -6.81 -10.07
N GLU A 48 -25.25 -6.55 -10.87
CA GLU A 48 -24.08 -7.41 -11.00
C GLU A 48 -23.09 -7.28 -9.84
N TRP A 49 -23.22 -6.27 -8.99
CA TRP A 49 -22.35 -6.11 -7.83
C TRP A 49 -22.56 -7.23 -6.80
N ILE A 50 -21.52 -7.56 -6.10
CA ILE A 50 -21.41 -8.72 -5.21
C ILE A 50 -21.22 -8.23 -3.78
N ARG A 51 -21.96 -8.84 -2.84
CA ARG A 51 -21.73 -8.64 -1.40
C ARG A 51 -20.61 -9.55 -0.94
N VAL A 52 -19.65 -8.97 -0.24
CA VAL A 52 -18.50 -9.68 0.33
C VAL A 52 -18.47 -9.45 1.83
N LYS A 53 -18.47 -10.54 2.60
CA LYS A 53 -18.28 -10.51 4.05
C LYS A 53 -16.78 -10.59 4.35
N PRO A 54 -16.15 -9.57 4.97
CA PRO A 54 -14.76 -9.63 5.35
C PRO A 54 -14.47 -10.77 6.34
N LEU A 55 -13.38 -11.48 6.12
CA LEU A 55 -12.77 -12.42 7.07
C LEU A 55 -11.63 -11.74 7.82
N LEU A 56 -10.69 -11.14 7.07
CA LEU A 56 -9.63 -10.30 7.60
C LEU A 56 -9.57 -8.99 6.82
N SER A 57 -9.22 -7.91 7.50
CA SER A 57 -8.91 -6.63 6.85
C SER A 57 -7.65 -6.02 7.41
N GLY A 58 -6.72 -5.64 6.52
CA GLY A 58 -5.44 -5.02 6.88
C GLY A 58 -5.58 -3.57 7.30
N ILE A 59 -4.59 -3.09 8.06
CA ILE A 59 -4.38 -1.68 8.36
C ILE A 59 -3.20 -1.18 7.54
N CYS A 60 -3.45 -0.27 6.61
CA CYS A 60 -2.45 0.32 5.72
C CYS A 60 -1.88 1.63 6.28
N GLY A 61 -0.69 2.01 5.84
CA GLY A 61 -0.11 3.32 6.13
C GLY A 61 -0.96 4.48 5.61
N SER A 62 -1.70 4.29 4.50
CA SER A 62 -2.63 5.28 3.95
C SER A 62 -3.84 5.52 4.86
N ASP A 63 -4.34 4.48 5.54
CA ASP A 63 -5.40 4.60 6.55
C ASP A 63 -4.91 5.45 7.73
N LEU A 64 -3.72 5.12 8.23
CA LEU A 64 -3.10 5.88 9.33
C LEU A 64 -2.86 7.35 8.96
N GLY A 65 -2.41 7.63 7.72
CA GLY A 65 -2.27 8.98 7.19
C GLY A 65 -3.60 9.74 7.10
N THR A 66 -4.68 9.04 6.76
CA THR A 66 -6.04 9.61 6.74
C THR A 66 -6.51 9.99 8.15
N LEU A 67 -6.29 9.12 9.14
CA LEU A 67 -6.66 9.37 10.53
C LEU A 67 -5.91 10.56 11.15
N SER A 68 -4.62 10.68 10.87
CA SER A 68 -3.80 11.82 11.34
C SER A 68 -4.01 13.10 10.54
N SER A 69 -4.82 13.05 9.48
CA SER A 69 -4.98 14.16 8.51
C SER A 69 -3.66 14.64 7.91
N ASP A 70 -2.69 13.73 7.81
CA ASP A 70 -1.41 14.00 7.13
C ASP A 70 -1.55 13.94 5.60
N ASN A 71 -2.60 13.28 5.10
CA ASN A 71 -2.84 13.16 3.67
C ASN A 71 -3.12 14.53 3.01
N SER A 72 -2.53 14.71 1.84
CA SER A 72 -2.70 15.93 1.05
C SER A 72 -4.16 16.20 0.72
N PRO A 73 -4.63 17.46 0.80
CA PRO A 73 -5.93 17.87 0.29
C PRO A 73 -6.15 17.54 -1.20
N TYR A 74 -5.11 17.19 -1.94
CA TYR A 74 -5.17 16.70 -3.31
C TYR A 74 -6.19 15.56 -3.48
N PHE A 75 -6.30 14.65 -2.49
CA PHE A 75 -7.25 13.55 -2.52
C PHE A 75 -8.71 13.95 -2.20
N SER A 76 -8.93 15.15 -1.67
CA SER A 76 -10.27 15.58 -1.20
C SER A 76 -11.39 15.49 -2.25
N PRO A 77 -11.20 15.87 -3.55
CA PRO A 77 -12.25 15.79 -4.56
C PRO A 77 -12.46 14.37 -5.12
N ILE A 78 -11.56 13.45 -4.84
CA ILE A 78 -11.57 12.07 -5.35
C ILE A 78 -11.77 11.04 -4.22
N THR A 79 -12.47 11.45 -3.16
CA THR A 79 -12.98 10.61 -2.07
C THR A 79 -14.37 11.12 -1.68
N SER A 80 -15.24 10.26 -1.17
CA SER A 80 -16.64 10.63 -0.84
C SER A 80 -17.05 10.23 0.59
N PRO A 81 -16.57 10.95 1.61
CA PRO A 81 -17.05 10.72 2.99
C PRO A 81 -18.57 11.01 3.15
N PRO A 82 -19.24 10.35 4.13
CA PRO A 82 -18.71 9.32 5.01
C PRO A 82 -18.47 8.00 4.28
N PHE A 83 -17.44 7.25 4.69
CA PHE A 83 -17.15 5.93 4.15
C PHE A 83 -16.61 4.99 5.25
N VAL A 84 -16.90 3.70 5.11
CA VAL A 84 -16.27 2.66 5.93
C VAL A 84 -14.84 2.47 5.45
N MET A 85 -13.86 2.48 6.36
CA MET A 85 -12.44 2.31 6.03
C MET A 85 -12.04 0.85 5.75
N GLY A 86 -10.83 0.66 5.29
CA GLY A 86 -10.20 -0.65 5.03
C GLY A 86 -10.35 -1.10 3.57
N HIS A 87 -9.21 -1.29 2.91
CA HIS A 87 -9.12 -1.63 1.48
C HIS A 87 -8.29 -2.89 1.22
N GLU A 88 -7.61 -3.43 2.20
CA GLU A 88 -6.89 -4.70 2.12
C GLU A 88 -7.80 -5.77 2.73
N VAL A 89 -8.50 -6.55 1.90
CA VAL A 89 -9.59 -7.43 2.36
C VAL A 89 -9.50 -8.81 1.73
N VAL A 90 -9.53 -9.83 2.57
CA VAL A 90 -9.97 -11.17 2.20
C VAL A 90 -11.36 -11.40 2.79
N GLY A 91 -12.26 -11.98 1.99
CA GLY A 91 -13.64 -12.21 2.41
C GLY A 91 -14.28 -13.37 1.70
N VAL A 92 -15.55 -13.60 2.00
CA VAL A 92 -16.41 -14.58 1.33
C VAL A 92 -17.57 -13.88 0.67
N VAL A 93 -17.91 -14.35 -0.53
CA VAL A 93 -19.13 -13.97 -1.24
C VAL A 93 -20.37 -14.45 -0.45
N THR A 94 -21.37 -13.59 -0.30
CA THR A 94 -22.57 -13.94 0.49
C THR A 94 -23.67 -14.62 -0.33
N ASP A 95 -23.78 -14.26 -1.63
CA ASP A 95 -24.86 -14.72 -2.49
C ASP A 95 -24.32 -15.09 -3.89
N ASP A 96 -24.95 -16.07 -4.55
CA ASP A 96 -24.60 -16.42 -5.91
C ASP A 96 -24.90 -15.24 -6.85
N ASN A 97 -23.87 -14.66 -7.46
CA ASN A 97 -24.02 -13.55 -8.39
C ASN A 97 -22.81 -13.43 -9.32
N SER A 98 -23.05 -12.99 -10.56
CA SER A 98 -22.02 -12.62 -11.55
C SER A 98 -20.88 -13.63 -11.70
N GLY A 99 -21.20 -14.93 -11.64
CA GLY A 99 -20.25 -16.03 -11.78
C GLY A 99 -19.49 -16.39 -10.51
N PHE A 100 -19.77 -15.75 -9.37
CA PHE A 100 -19.29 -16.14 -8.05
C PHE A 100 -20.38 -16.87 -7.28
N ARG A 101 -19.98 -17.78 -6.40
CA ARG A 101 -20.88 -18.56 -5.54
C ARG A 101 -20.81 -18.12 -4.09
N ALA A 102 -21.92 -18.23 -3.39
CA ALA A 102 -21.96 -18.03 -1.95
C ALA A 102 -20.94 -18.94 -1.23
N GLY A 103 -20.20 -18.38 -0.28
CA GLY A 103 -19.11 -19.06 0.41
C GLY A 103 -17.77 -19.07 -0.34
N GLU A 104 -17.70 -18.63 -1.58
CA GLU A 104 -16.45 -18.57 -2.34
C GLU A 104 -15.51 -17.51 -1.74
N ARG A 105 -14.25 -17.90 -1.50
CA ARG A 105 -13.23 -16.99 -0.95
C ARG A 105 -12.65 -16.09 -2.03
N VAL A 106 -12.60 -14.80 -1.72
CA VAL A 106 -12.11 -13.78 -2.63
C VAL A 106 -11.16 -12.80 -1.93
N VAL A 107 -10.22 -12.24 -2.70
CA VAL A 107 -9.45 -11.06 -2.30
C VAL A 107 -9.89 -9.87 -3.12
N LEU A 108 -10.01 -8.73 -2.45
CA LEU A 108 -10.44 -7.48 -3.06
C LEU A 108 -9.26 -6.76 -3.74
N GLU A 109 -9.43 -6.42 -5.00
CA GLU A 109 -8.66 -5.38 -5.70
C GLU A 109 -9.43 -4.05 -5.60
N PRO A 110 -9.06 -3.15 -4.69
CA PRO A 110 -9.93 -2.04 -4.31
C PRO A 110 -10.07 -0.91 -5.34
N ALA A 111 -9.27 -0.87 -6.42
CA ALA A 111 -9.29 0.23 -7.40
C ALA A 111 -10.67 0.38 -8.09
N LEU A 112 -11.17 1.63 -8.18
CA LEU A 112 -12.47 1.96 -8.78
C LEU A 112 -12.29 2.50 -10.21
N GLY A 113 -11.93 1.59 -11.13
CA GLY A 113 -11.76 1.90 -12.56
C GLY A 113 -13.08 2.06 -13.34
N CYS A 114 -12.99 2.26 -14.67
CA CYS A 114 -14.16 2.46 -15.54
C CYS A 114 -15.16 1.31 -15.46
N ALA A 115 -14.72 0.04 -15.45
CA ALA A 115 -15.62 -1.12 -15.36
C ALA A 115 -16.47 -1.06 -14.09
N VAL A 116 -15.85 -0.77 -12.93
CA VAL A 116 -16.53 -0.60 -11.64
C VAL A 116 -17.54 0.55 -11.67
N ARG A 117 -17.34 1.52 -12.54
CA ARG A 117 -18.15 2.74 -12.65
C ARG A 117 -19.21 2.68 -13.76
N GLY A 118 -19.38 1.52 -14.39
CA GLY A 118 -20.33 1.39 -15.51
C GLY A 118 -19.98 2.26 -16.71
N ILE A 119 -18.72 2.62 -16.93
CA ILE A 119 -18.30 3.52 -18.00
C ILE A 119 -17.73 2.74 -19.18
N ASP A 120 -18.44 2.79 -20.30
CA ASP A 120 -18.06 2.23 -21.59
C ASP A 120 -18.24 3.31 -22.70
N PRO A 121 -17.25 3.53 -23.58
CA PRO A 121 -15.92 2.92 -23.58
C PRO A 121 -15.04 3.37 -22.40
N PRO A 122 -14.13 2.50 -21.95
CA PRO A 122 -13.23 2.83 -20.85
C PRO A 122 -12.23 3.93 -21.24
N CYS A 123 -11.76 4.69 -20.27
CA CYS A 123 -10.69 5.67 -20.49
C CYS A 123 -9.38 4.97 -20.95
N PRO A 124 -8.43 5.69 -21.59
CA PRO A 124 -7.21 5.09 -22.13
C PRO A 124 -6.38 4.30 -21.10
N TYR A 125 -6.38 4.73 -19.84
CA TYR A 125 -5.68 4.01 -18.77
C TYR A 125 -6.37 2.70 -18.41
N CYS A 126 -7.69 2.70 -18.25
CA CYS A 126 -8.44 1.46 -17.99
C CYS A 126 -8.37 0.51 -19.20
N ALA A 127 -8.46 1.01 -20.42
CA ALA A 127 -8.31 0.20 -21.63
C ALA A 127 -6.94 -0.48 -21.73
N SER A 128 -5.89 0.16 -21.20
CA SER A 128 -4.54 -0.43 -21.16
C SER A 128 -4.27 -1.29 -19.92
N GLY A 129 -5.27 -1.52 -19.05
CA GLY A 129 -5.11 -2.29 -17.81
C GLY A 129 -4.59 -1.50 -16.59
N ARG A 130 -4.37 -0.19 -16.75
CA ARG A 130 -3.92 0.69 -15.65
C ARG A 130 -5.11 1.35 -14.94
N HIS A 131 -6.03 0.54 -14.47
CA HIS A 131 -7.31 1.00 -13.90
C HIS A 131 -7.15 1.80 -12.59
N ALA A 132 -6.08 1.60 -11.83
CA ALA A 132 -5.73 2.45 -10.69
C ALA A 132 -5.46 3.92 -11.08
N LEU A 133 -5.16 4.19 -12.36
CA LEU A 133 -4.96 5.54 -12.93
C LEU A 133 -6.20 6.04 -13.70
N CYS A 134 -7.39 5.56 -13.37
CA CYS A 134 -8.63 5.92 -14.05
C CYS A 134 -8.86 7.44 -14.07
N LEU A 135 -9.21 7.97 -15.26
CA LEU A 135 -9.54 9.40 -15.40
C LEU A 135 -10.96 9.75 -14.94
N ASN A 136 -11.79 8.73 -14.71
CA ASN A 136 -13.21 8.90 -14.38
C ASN A 136 -13.52 8.69 -12.90
N VAL A 137 -12.55 8.97 -12.00
CA VAL A 137 -12.64 8.72 -10.54
C VAL A 137 -13.81 9.40 -9.83
N ALA A 138 -14.50 10.32 -10.48
CA ALA A 138 -15.66 11.05 -9.95
C ALA A 138 -16.90 10.96 -10.85
N LYS A 139 -16.95 9.99 -11.77
CA LYS A 139 -18.06 9.79 -12.71
C LYS A 139 -18.60 8.38 -12.63
N GLY A 140 -19.77 8.12 -13.27
CA GLY A 140 -20.41 6.81 -13.36
C GLY A 140 -21.25 6.47 -12.14
N ASP A 141 -21.49 5.18 -11.92
CA ASP A 141 -22.50 4.63 -11.03
C ASP A 141 -22.13 4.72 -9.53
N VAL A 142 -20.88 5.02 -9.22
CA VAL A 142 -20.42 5.19 -7.82
C VAL A 142 -19.88 6.58 -7.56
N SER A 143 -20.02 7.05 -6.35
CA SER A 143 -19.54 8.35 -5.86
C SER A 143 -18.03 8.52 -6.10
N PRO A 144 -17.50 9.75 -6.07
CA PRO A 144 -16.07 9.98 -6.18
C PRO A 144 -15.26 9.09 -5.24
N GLY A 145 -14.29 8.38 -5.78
CA GLY A 145 -13.44 7.44 -5.02
C GLY A 145 -12.34 6.87 -5.88
N ILE A 146 -11.13 6.76 -5.32
CA ILE A 146 -10.01 6.11 -6.00
C ILE A 146 -10.02 4.60 -5.75
N GLN A 147 -10.59 4.18 -4.61
CA GLN A 147 -10.66 2.78 -4.19
C GLN A 147 -11.75 2.55 -3.15
N THR A 148 -12.16 1.29 -2.98
CA THR A 148 -12.96 0.81 -1.84
C THR A 148 -12.29 1.22 -0.53
N GLY A 149 -13.08 1.54 0.50
CA GLY A 149 -12.55 2.08 1.76
C GLY A 149 -12.32 3.60 1.76
N PHE A 150 -12.54 4.27 0.60
CA PHE A 150 -12.51 5.72 0.41
C PHE A 150 -13.67 6.23 -0.46
N CYS A 151 -14.63 5.36 -0.74
CA CYS A 151 -15.87 5.64 -1.46
C CYS A 151 -17.07 5.25 -0.58
N ARG A 152 -18.08 6.15 -0.49
CA ARG A 152 -19.24 5.91 0.37
C ARG A 152 -20.09 4.72 -0.06
N ASP A 153 -20.14 4.44 -1.36
CA ASP A 153 -21.09 3.47 -1.93
C ASP A 153 -20.56 2.03 -1.88
N THR A 154 -19.25 1.85 -1.66
CA THR A 154 -18.64 0.51 -1.68
C THR A 154 -18.48 -0.13 -0.31
N GLY A 155 -18.62 0.67 0.75
CA GLY A 155 -18.18 0.22 2.07
C GLY A 155 -16.67 0.07 2.16
N GLY A 156 -16.21 -0.77 3.07
CA GLY A 156 -14.80 -1.08 3.31
C GLY A 156 -14.64 -2.26 4.26
N GLY A 157 -13.43 -2.76 4.42
CA GLY A 157 -13.17 -3.98 5.18
C GLY A 157 -13.22 -3.83 6.71
N TRP A 158 -13.27 -2.61 7.24
CA TRP A 158 -13.36 -2.40 8.69
C TRP A 158 -14.82 -2.39 9.15
N THR A 159 -15.50 -3.50 8.87
CA THR A 159 -16.93 -3.72 9.18
C THR A 159 -17.20 -5.15 9.62
N GLN A 160 -18.19 -5.33 10.49
CA GLN A 160 -18.79 -6.62 10.79
C GLN A 160 -19.92 -6.99 9.81
N ARG A 161 -20.29 -6.04 8.92
CA ARG A 161 -21.29 -6.23 7.85
C ARG A 161 -20.61 -6.69 6.56
N THR A 162 -21.27 -6.51 5.45
CA THR A 162 -20.69 -6.70 4.11
C THR A 162 -20.16 -5.38 3.54
N LEU A 163 -19.21 -5.49 2.63
CA LEU A 163 -18.88 -4.49 1.63
C LEU A 163 -19.46 -4.94 0.29
N VAL A 164 -19.51 -4.05 -0.70
CA VAL A 164 -19.91 -4.39 -2.06
C VAL A 164 -18.75 -4.16 -3.03
N ALA A 165 -18.60 -5.08 -3.96
CA ALA A 165 -17.54 -5.03 -4.97
C ALA A 165 -18.10 -5.40 -6.35
N HIS A 166 -17.60 -4.74 -7.38
CA HIS A 166 -17.86 -5.13 -8.76
C HIS A 166 -17.10 -6.44 -9.08
N PRO A 167 -17.62 -7.35 -9.92
CA PRO A 167 -16.94 -8.62 -10.25
C PRO A 167 -15.47 -8.46 -10.68
N SER A 168 -15.15 -7.38 -11.40
CA SER A 168 -13.78 -7.09 -11.84
C SER A 168 -12.80 -6.71 -10.71
N GLN A 169 -13.28 -6.51 -9.50
CA GLN A 169 -12.47 -6.22 -8.32
C GLN A 169 -12.17 -7.49 -7.50
N LEU A 170 -12.74 -8.63 -7.86
CA LEU A 170 -12.65 -9.84 -7.05
C LEU A 170 -11.78 -10.89 -7.73
N HIS A 171 -10.75 -11.32 -7.02
CA HIS A 171 -9.92 -12.46 -7.43
C HIS A 171 -10.22 -13.65 -6.54
N ARG A 172 -10.44 -14.82 -7.15
CA ARG A 172 -10.64 -16.08 -6.44
C ARG A 172 -9.37 -16.50 -5.73
N VAL A 173 -9.50 -16.88 -4.47
CA VAL A 173 -8.36 -17.29 -3.65
C VAL A 173 -8.15 -18.79 -3.80
N PRO A 174 -6.94 -19.27 -4.15
CA PRO A 174 -6.60 -20.70 -4.14
C PRO A 174 -6.86 -21.32 -2.76
N GLU A 175 -7.31 -22.59 -2.74
CA GLU A 175 -7.66 -23.28 -1.48
C GLU A 175 -6.48 -23.44 -0.52
N ASP A 176 -5.28 -23.59 -1.05
CA ASP A 176 -4.02 -23.76 -0.31
C ASP A 176 -3.47 -22.45 0.27
N LEU A 177 -4.04 -21.29 -0.09
CA LEU A 177 -3.62 -20.00 0.43
C LEU A 177 -4.47 -19.62 1.66
N SER A 178 -3.81 -19.41 2.81
CA SER A 178 -4.50 -19.02 4.05
C SER A 178 -5.09 -17.60 3.97
N ASP A 179 -6.06 -17.28 4.82
CA ASP A 179 -6.62 -15.92 4.91
C ASP A 179 -5.54 -14.89 5.28
N GLU A 180 -4.59 -15.31 6.14
CA GLU A 180 -3.46 -14.50 6.56
C GLU A 180 -2.54 -14.15 5.39
N ALA A 181 -2.25 -15.10 4.53
CA ALA A 181 -1.48 -14.83 3.32
C ALA A 181 -2.28 -13.95 2.35
N THR A 182 -3.58 -14.22 2.22
CA THR A 182 -4.47 -13.55 1.27
C THR A 182 -4.69 -12.08 1.60
N VAL A 183 -4.83 -11.69 2.87
CA VAL A 183 -5.01 -10.27 3.26
C VAL A 183 -3.79 -9.40 2.94
N ALA A 184 -2.62 -10.01 2.75
CA ALA A 184 -1.39 -9.33 2.36
C ALA A 184 -1.18 -9.27 0.83
N LEU A 185 -2.07 -9.84 0.01
CA LEU A 185 -1.92 -9.85 -1.45
C LEU A 185 -2.04 -8.45 -2.05
N GLU A 186 -2.93 -7.60 -1.52
CA GLU A 186 -3.09 -6.23 -2.05
C GLU A 186 -1.77 -5.44 -1.94
N PRO A 187 -1.13 -5.30 -0.77
CA PRO A 187 0.15 -4.59 -0.70
C PRO A 187 1.31 -5.33 -1.41
N LEU A 188 1.25 -6.65 -1.56
CA LEU A 188 2.20 -7.38 -2.40
C LEU A 188 2.00 -7.05 -3.88
N ALA A 189 0.75 -6.93 -4.37
CA ALA A 189 0.45 -6.52 -5.74
C ALA A 189 0.98 -5.11 -6.05
N CYS A 190 0.92 -4.17 -5.09
CA CYS A 190 1.55 -2.86 -5.22
C CYS A 190 3.07 -2.97 -5.42
N ALA A 191 3.72 -3.84 -4.66
CA ALA A 191 5.16 -4.08 -4.78
C ALA A 191 5.54 -4.79 -6.10
N VAL A 192 4.71 -5.73 -6.55
CA VAL A 192 4.84 -6.38 -7.87
C VAL A 192 4.81 -5.35 -8.99
N HIS A 193 3.80 -4.46 -8.99
CA HIS A 193 3.73 -3.37 -9.95
C HIS A 193 4.98 -2.49 -9.94
N ALA A 194 5.43 -2.05 -8.77
CA ALA A 194 6.62 -1.22 -8.65
C ALA A 194 7.88 -1.92 -9.18
N ALA A 195 8.07 -3.20 -8.84
CA ALA A 195 9.20 -4.01 -9.28
C ALA A 195 9.24 -4.17 -10.80
N LEU A 196 8.12 -4.56 -11.43
CA LEU A 196 8.03 -4.77 -12.88
C LEU A 196 8.10 -3.46 -13.67
N LYS A 197 7.49 -2.38 -13.17
CA LYS A 197 7.58 -1.05 -13.79
C LYS A 197 9.02 -0.52 -13.83
N THR A 198 9.80 -0.78 -12.80
CA THR A 198 11.21 -0.33 -12.71
C THR A 198 12.15 -1.30 -13.41
N ASN A 199 11.85 -2.59 -13.30
CA ASN A 199 12.48 -3.74 -13.95
C ASN A 199 14.01 -3.69 -13.94
N PRO A 200 14.66 -3.83 -12.76
CA PRO A 200 16.11 -3.90 -12.68
C PRO A 200 16.65 -5.16 -13.36
N GLY A 201 17.80 -5.02 -14.02
CA GLY A 201 18.51 -6.10 -14.69
C GLY A 201 19.59 -6.77 -13.81
N PRO A 202 20.29 -7.79 -14.35
CA PRO A 202 21.25 -8.60 -13.60
C PRO A 202 22.49 -7.81 -13.17
N ASP A 203 22.86 -6.77 -13.89
CA ASP A 203 24.01 -5.92 -13.59
C ASP A 203 23.64 -4.71 -12.70
N ASP A 204 22.35 -4.51 -12.42
CA ASP A 204 21.89 -3.40 -11.59
C ASP A 204 22.08 -3.71 -10.10
N THR A 205 22.68 -2.79 -9.37
CA THR A 205 22.53 -2.71 -7.91
C THR A 205 21.23 -1.98 -7.60
N THR A 206 20.35 -2.64 -6.88
CA THR A 206 19.05 -2.12 -6.48
C THR A 206 19.05 -1.78 -4.99
N LEU A 207 18.70 -0.54 -4.66
CA LEU A 207 18.57 -0.08 -3.27
C LEU A 207 17.10 0.05 -2.90
N VAL A 208 16.66 -0.62 -1.83
CA VAL A 208 15.32 -0.48 -1.26
C VAL A 208 15.41 0.31 0.04
N ILE A 209 14.85 1.51 0.07
CA ILE A 209 14.86 2.38 1.25
C ILE A 209 13.56 2.20 2.04
N GLY A 210 13.68 1.63 3.24
CA GLY A 210 12.57 1.32 4.13
C GLY A 210 12.12 -0.14 4.02
N ALA A 211 12.11 -0.82 5.16
CA ALA A 211 11.72 -2.22 5.31
C ALA A 211 10.41 -2.38 6.10
N GLY A 212 9.44 -1.49 5.85
CA GLY A 212 8.04 -1.70 6.22
C GLY A 212 7.38 -2.72 5.29
N ASN A 213 6.07 -2.88 5.40
CA ASN A 213 5.28 -3.81 4.59
C ASN A 213 5.62 -3.71 3.09
N ILE A 214 5.49 -2.51 2.51
CA ILE A 214 5.77 -2.27 1.08
C ILE A 214 7.23 -2.56 0.71
N GLY A 215 8.21 -2.11 1.53
CA GLY A 215 9.63 -2.33 1.21
C GLY A 215 10.02 -3.81 1.26
N LEU A 216 9.53 -4.56 2.23
CA LEU A 216 9.75 -6.00 2.32
C LEU A 216 9.12 -6.74 1.14
N PHE A 217 7.91 -6.38 0.75
CA PHE A 217 7.26 -6.96 -0.44
C PHE A 217 7.95 -6.53 -1.73
N THR A 218 8.51 -5.32 -1.80
CA THR A 218 9.33 -4.89 -2.95
C THR A 218 10.59 -5.77 -3.08
N VAL A 219 11.30 -6.05 -1.99
CA VAL A 219 12.43 -7.01 -1.99
C VAL A 219 11.97 -8.38 -2.50
N ALA A 220 10.83 -8.87 -2.00
CA ALA A 220 10.28 -10.16 -2.41
C ALA A 220 9.92 -10.21 -3.90
N ALA A 221 9.26 -9.17 -4.42
CA ALA A 221 8.87 -9.06 -5.82
C ALA A 221 10.09 -8.94 -6.75
N LEU A 222 11.06 -8.11 -6.39
CA LEU A 222 12.33 -7.96 -7.12
C LEU A 222 13.04 -9.30 -7.29
N ARG A 223 13.22 -10.04 -6.20
CA ARG A 223 13.96 -11.32 -6.22
C ARG A 223 13.24 -12.42 -7.00
N ARG A 224 11.92 -12.37 -7.15
CA ARG A 224 11.13 -13.45 -7.75
C ARG A 224 10.60 -13.14 -9.14
N LEU A 225 10.46 -11.88 -9.49
CA LEU A 225 9.79 -11.46 -10.72
C LEU A 225 10.67 -10.64 -11.65
N THR A 226 11.89 -10.25 -11.22
CA THR A 226 12.84 -9.51 -12.05
C THR A 226 14.19 -10.20 -12.05
N ASP A 227 15.07 -9.76 -12.94
CA ASP A 227 16.45 -10.23 -13.00
C ASP A 227 17.39 -9.39 -12.10
N ALA A 228 16.84 -8.73 -11.07
CA ALA A 228 17.62 -7.88 -10.17
C ALA A 228 18.86 -8.61 -9.63
N GLY A 229 20.05 -8.10 -9.93
CA GLY A 229 21.33 -8.66 -9.49
C GLY A 229 21.48 -8.51 -7.97
N ARG A 230 22.09 -7.42 -7.53
CA ARG A 230 22.32 -7.12 -6.11
C ARG A 230 21.20 -6.27 -5.51
N ILE A 231 20.63 -6.72 -4.39
CA ILE A 231 19.59 -5.99 -3.67
C ILE A 231 20.08 -5.60 -2.27
N ILE A 232 20.22 -4.30 -2.01
CA ILE A 232 20.55 -3.73 -0.71
C ILE A 232 19.30 -3.15 -0.09
N CYS A 233 19.00 -3.47 1.18
CA CYS A 233 17.83 -2.93 1.87
C CYS A 233 18.22 -2.06 3.06
N VAL A 234 17.65 -0.86 3.17
CA VAL A 234 17.81 0.02 4.32
C VAL A 234 16.71 -0.30 5.34
N ALA A 235 17.08 -0.96 6.43
CA ALA A 235 16.17 -1.45 7.46
C ALA A 235 16.56 -0.99 8.86
N LYS A 236 15.58 -0.47 9.63
CA LYS A 236 15.81 0.16 10.93
C LYS A 236 15.75 -0.84 12.08
N HIS A 237 14.78 -1.75 12.08
CA HIS A 237 14.47 -2.64 13.19
C HIS A 237 14.97 -4.06 12.90
N GLU A 238 15.34 -4.83 13.95
CA GLU A 238 15.95 -6.16 13.80
C GLU A 238 15.07 -7.10 12.99
N ARG A 239 13.79 -7.23 13.35
CA ARG A 239 12.84 -8.08 12.61
C ARG A 239 12.73 -7.70 11.14
N GLN A 240 12.78 -6.41 10.82
CA GLN A 240 12.76 -5.95 9.42
C GLN A 240 14.01 -6.37 8.65
N ARG A 241 15.17 -6.38 9.31
CA ARG A 241 16.44 -6.83 8.72
C ARG A 241 16.42 -8.32 8.43
N GLU A 242 15.99 -9.13 9.40
CA GLU A 242 15.82 -10.57 9.24
C GLU A 242 14.87 -10.91 8.09
N GLU A 243 13.70 -10.25 8.05
CA GLU A 243 12.72 -10.47 6.99
C GLU A 243 13.22 -10.02 5.62
N ALA A 244 13.93 -8.89 5.51
CA ALA A 244 14.49 -8.44 4.24
C ALA A 244 15.51 -9.46 3.68
N LEU A 245 16.38 -10.01 4.52
CA LEU A 245 17.32 -11.09 4.11
C LEU A 245 16.56 -12.36 3.69
N ARG A 246 15.57 -12.79 4.48
CA ARG A 246 14.74 -13.95 4.16
C ARG A 246 14.02 -13.80 2.82
N LEU A 247 13.59 -12.59 2.50
CA LEU A 247 12.86 -12.28 1.27
C LEU A 247 13.76 -12.11 0.05
N GLY A 248 15.08 -12.01 0.24
CA GLY A 248 16.06 -12.03 -0.84
C GLY A 248 16.88 -10.76 -1.00
N ALA A 249 16.95 -9.89 0.02
CA ALA A 249 17.98 -8.87 0.07
C ALA A 249 19.34 -9.55 0.28
N ASP A 250 20.36 -9.08 -0.43
CA ASP A 250 21.73 -9.59 -0.27
C ASP A 250 22.41 -8.92 0.92
N GLU A 251 22.09 -7.65 1.18
CA GLU A 251 22.74 -6.87 2.23
C GLU A 251 21.76 -5.90 2.89
N ILE A 252 22.06 -5.57 4.14
CA ILE A 252 21.26 -4.67 4.96
C ILE A 252 22.10 -3.49 5.48
N VAL A 253 21.54 -2.30 5.39
CA VAL A 253 22.14 -1.08 5.96
C VAL A 253 21.17 -0.46 6.97
N HIS A 254 21.70 -0.06 8.12
CA HIS A 254 20.91 0.67 9.11
C HIS A 254 20.77 2.16 8.67
N PRO A 255 19.57 2.80 8.78
CA PRO A 255 19.36 4.18 8.30
C PRO A 255 20.36 5.22 8.81
N LYS A 256 20.85 5.06 10.05
CA LYS A 256 21.87 5.97 10.63
C LYS A 256 23.27 5.80 10.01
N ARG A 257 23.49 4.73 9.27
CA ARG A 257 24.78 4.41 8.64
C ARG A 257 24.77 4.54 7.12
N THR A 258 23.63 4.93 6.55
CA THR A 258 23.41 5.03 5.10
C THR A 258 24.57 5.73 4.38
N TYR A 259 25.00 6.90 4.86
CA TYR A 259 26.11 7.66 4.25
C TYR A 259 27.50 7.23 4.71
N ALA A 260 27.61 6.34 5.69
CA ALA A 260 28.88 5.77 6.12
C ALA A 260 29.18 4.47 5.37
N ASP A 261 28.16 3.62 5.16
CA ASP A 261 28.35 2.28 4.64
C ASP A 261 28.05 2.18 3.13
N LEU A 262 26.96 2.78 2.64
CA LEU A 262 26.55 2.64 1.24
C LEU A 262 27.57 3.15 0.21
N PRO A 263 28.29 4.26 0.42
CA PRO A 263 29.30 4.68 -0.56
C PRO A 263 30.35 3.60 -0.84
N GLU A 264 30.91 2.98 0.19
CA GLU A 264 31.86 1.87 0.05
C GLU A 264 31.22 0.66 -0.63
N MET A 265 30.02 0.26 -0.20
CA MET A 265 29.27 -0.86 -0.78
C MET A 265 28.93 -0.66 -2.26
N LEU A 266 28.73 0.60 -2.68
CA LEU A 266 28.40 0.99 -4.06
C LEU A 266 29.64 1.39 -4.88
N GLY A 267 30.85 1.22 -4.33
CA GLY A 267 32.09 1.57 -5.02
C GLY A 267 32.18 3.07 -5.36
N THR A 268 31.69 3.95 -4.50
CA THR A 268 31.63 5.39 -4.70
C THR A 268 32.09 6.16 -3.46
N GLU A 269 32.22 7.47 -3.59
CA GLU A 269 32.65 8.36 -2.51
C GLU A 269 31.52 9.20 -1.96
N ALA A 270 31.59 9.52 -0.67
CA ALA A 270 30.73 10.50 -0.02
C ALA A 270 31.56 11.70 0.44
N MET A 271 31.25 12.86 -0.07
CA MET A 271 31.87 14.13 0.31
C MET A 271 30.97 14.91 1.25
N ARG A 272 31.56 15.53 2.27
CA ARG A 272 30.80 16.35 3.23
C ARG A 272 30.70 17.80 2.72
N PRO A 273 29.50 18.33 2.52
CA PRO A 273 29.32 19.75 2.30
C PRO A 273 29.49 20.53 3.64
N GLU A 274 29.55 21.83 3.58
CA GLU A 274 29.59 22.72 4.74
C GLU A 274 28.34 22.54 5.62
N LEU A 275 27.19 22.29 5.00
CA LEU A 275 25.90 22.06 5.68
C LEU A 275 25.10 20.99 4.94
N GLY A 276 24.35 20.19 5.71
CA GLY A 276 23.40 19.23 5.13
C GLY A 276 23.93 17.80 5.02
N LYS A 277 23.29 17.02 4.14
CA LYS A 277 23.62 15.61 3.92
C LYS A 277 24.82 15.47 2.96
N PRO A 278 25.61 14.40 3.09
CA PRO A 278 26.73 14.15 2.17
C PRO A 278 26.30 14.08 0.69
N VAL A 279 27.23 14.46 -0.18
CA VAL A 279 27.12 14.29 -1.63
C VAL A 279 27.77 12.96 -1.98
N VAL A 280 27.02 12.10 -2.65
CA VAL A 280 27.50 10.80 -3.13
C VAL A 280 27.69 10.89 -4.64
N THR A 281 28.92 10.65 -5.14
CA THR A 281 29.26 10.86 -6.56
C THR A 281 28.69 9.79 -7.48
N GLY A 282 28.64 8.53 -7.04
CA GLY A 282 28.00 7.42 -7.73
C GLY A 282 26.63 7.08 -7.17
N GLY A 283 26.36 5.80 -6.95
CA GLY A 283 25.13 5.31 -6.34
C GLY A 283 24.58 4.04 -6.98
N ALA A 284 23.38 3.64 -6.57
CA ALA A 284 22.68 2.47 -7.12
C ALA A 284 21.98 2.81 -8.46
N GLU A 285 21.89 1.82 -9.34
CA GLU A 285 21.20 1.93 -10.64
C GLU A 285 19.71 2.19 -10.48
N LYS A 286 19.08 1.46 -9.56
CA LYS A 286 17.66 1.53 -9.25
C LYS A 286 17.47 1.72 -7.76
N VAL A 287 16.65 2.67 -7.39
CA VAL A 287 16.32 2.94 -5.99
C VAL A 287 14.81 2.89 -5.82
N PHE A 288 14.34 2.10 -4.86
CA PHE A 288 12.92 2.04 -4.46
C PHE A 288 12.77 2.77 -3.13
N GLU A 289 12.05 3.87 -3.16
CA GLU A 289 11.71 4.63 -1.96
C GLU A 289 10.36 4.14 -1.43
N CYS A 290 10.37 3.46 -0.27
CA CYS A 290 9.21 2.76 0.29
C CYS A 290 8.70 3.35 1.63
N VAL A 291 9.07 4.60 1.95
CA VAL A 291 8.70 5.30 3.19
C VAL A 291 7.77 6.48 2.94
N GLY A 292 8.01 7.27 1.88
CA GLY A 292 7.22 8.45 1.49
C GLY A 292 7.55 9.71 2.30
N SER A 293 8.67 9.77 3.03
CA SER A 293 9.07 10.98 3.73
C SER A 293 10.02 11.86 2.90
N ALA A 294 9.99 13.19 3.11
CA ALA A 294 10.91 14.10 2.43
C ALA A 294 12.37 13.66 2.58
N GLY A 295 12.76 13.28 3.80
CA GLY A 295 14.13 12.88 4.09
C GLY A 295 14.58 11.62 3.34
N THR A 296 13.71 10.61 3.19
CA THR A 296 14.01 9.38 2.45
C THR A 296 13.94 9.55 0.94
N ILE A 297 13.06 10.44 0.45
CA ILE A 297 13.03 10.83 -0.97
C ILE A 297 14.35 11.54 -1.36
N GLU A 298 14.82 12.48 -0.54
CA GLU A 298 16.13 13.11 -0.76
C GLU A 298 17.29 12.11 -0.69
N ASP A 299 17.24 11.16 0.25
CA ASP A 299 18.24 10.09 0.33
C ASP A 299 18.22 9.23 -0.94
N ALA A 300 17.03 8.87 -1.43
CA ALA A 300 16.88 8.12 -2.67
C ALA A 300 17.54 8.85 -3.85
N LEU A 301 17.28 10.16 -4.02
CA LEU A 301 17.88 10.95 -5.09
C LEU A 301 19.42 11.03 -4.97
N ARG A 302 19.94 11.22 -3.75
CA ARG A 302 21.39 11.32 -3.50
C ARG A 302 22.14 10.02 -3.70
N LEU A 303 21.49 8.89 -3.35
CA LEU A 303 22.07 7.55 -3.40
C LEU A 303 21.88 6.85 -4.76
N THR A 304 21.14 7.45 -5.68
CA THR A 304 21.02 6.99 -7.06
C THR A 304 22.24 7.46 -7.87
N LYS A 305 22.77 6.60 -8.73
CA LYS A 305 23.87 6.98 -9.65
C LYS A 305 23.42 8.01 -10.68
N PRO A 306 24.34 8.76 -11.31
CA PRO A 306 24.01 9.62 -12.45
C PRO A 306 23.26 8.82 -13.55
N GLY A 307 22.14 9.38 -14.06
CA GLY A 307 21.27 8.74 -15.04
C GLY A 307 20.43 7.57 -14.50
N GLY A 308 20.51 7.25 -13.21
CA GLY A 308 19.75 6.18 -12.57
C GLY A 308 18.27 6.50 -12.36
N LYS A 309 17.52 5.56 -11.77
CA LYS A 309 16.07 5.67 -11.59
C LYS A 309 15.66 5.52 -10.12
N VAL A 310 14.77 6.40 -9.66
CA VAL A 310 14.06 6.28 -8.38
C VAL A 310 12.60 5.93 -8.65
N SER A 311 12.14 4.84 -8.06
CA SER A 311 10.73 4.46 -7.99
C SER A 311 10.18 4.90 -6.63
N LEU A 312 9.25 5.86 -6.64
CA LEU A 312 8.56 6.32 -5.44
C LEU A 312 7.34 5.42 -5.20
N VAL A 313 7.48 4.50 -4.28
CA VAL A 313 6.46 3.51 -3.88
C VAL A 313 5.80 3.91 -2.56
N GLY A 314 6.59 4.44 -1.63
CA GLY A 314 6.08 5.03 -0.40
C GLY A 314 5.19 6.23 -0.69
N MET A 315 4.00 6.27 -0.06
CA MET A 315 3.04 7.36 -0.31
C MET A 315 3.54 8.68 0.30
N PRO A 316 3.91 9.71 -0.51
CA PRO A 316 4.27 11.03 -0.01
C PRO A 316 3.00 11.81 0.34
N GLY A 317 2.28 11.34 1.36
CA GLY A 317 0.94 11.81 1.68
C GLY A 317 0.85 13.28 2.12
N ALA A 318 1.93 13.87 2.62
CA ALA A 318 1.94 15.25 3.12
C ALA A 318 2.70 16.19 2.17
N LYS A 319 2.26 17.46 2.13
CA LYS A 319 3.05 18.51 1.49
C LYS A 319 4.39 18.65 2.22
N SER A 320 5.49 18.56 1.49
CA SER A 320 6.86 18.66 2.03
C SER A 320 7.75 19.53 1.16
N SER A 321 8.84 20.05 1.74
CA SER A 321 9.92 20.69 1.01
C SER A 321 10.97 19.65 0.67
N LEU A 322 11.49 19.65 -0.56
CA LEU A 322 12.49 18.73 -1.06
C LEU A 322 13.66 19.50 -1.68
N ASP A 323 14.89 19.07 -1.37
CA ASP A 323 16.07 19.49 -2.12
C ASP A 323 16.19 18.62 -3.39
N LEU A 324 15.85 19.18 -4.52
CA LEU A 324 15.89 18.52 -5.83
C LEU A 324 17.23 18.67 -6.56
N THR A 325 18.28 19.23 -5.91
CA THR A 325 19.58 19.45 -6.52
C THR A 325 20.18 18.15 -7.07
N ALA A 326 20.11 17.06 -6.32
CA ALA A 326 20.62 15.76 -6.76
C ALA A 326 19.83 15.19 -7.94
N LEU A 327 18.51 15.40 -8.00
CA LEU A 327 17.68 15.02 -9.14
C LEU A 327 18.17 15.68 -10.43
N TRP A 328 18.35 17.01 -10.38
CA TRP A 328 18.78 17.80 -11.53
C TRP A 328 20.24 17.53 -11.92
N HIS A 329 21.15 17.59 -10.92
CA HIS A 329 22.59 17.49 -11.16
C HIS A 329 23.05 16.12 -11.68
N LYS A 330 22.38 15.04 -11.22
CA LYS A 330 22.71 13.66 -11.60
C LYS A 330 21.80 13.11 -12.71
N GLU A 331 20.90 13.93 -13.26
CA GLU A 331 19.92 13.53 -14.29
C GLU A 331 19.10 12.29 -13.87
N VAL A 332 18.73 12.21 -12.58
CA VAL A 332 17.98 11.06 -12.03
C VAL A 332 16.54 11.11 -12.53
N THR A 333 16.00 9.96 -12.97
CA THR A 333 14.57 9.83 -13.24
C THR A 333 13.83 9.50 -11.96
N LEU A 334 12.94 10.37 -11.47
CA LEU A 334 12.02 10.11 -10.39
C LEU A 334 10.63 9.76 -10.96
N SER A 335 10.12 8.58 -10.67
CA SER A 335 8.80 8.14 -11.13
C SER A 335 7.98 7.53 -10.00
N GLY A 336 6.66 7.86 -9.92
CA GLY A 336 5.75 7.22 -8.99
C GLY A 336 5.40 5.79 -9.43
N ALA A 337 5.22 4.88 -8.48
CA ALA A 337 4.59 3.59 -8.68
C ALA A 337 3.36 3.53 -7.75
N TYR A 338 2.16 3.53 -8.34
CA TYR A 338 0.91 3.64 -7.60
C TYR A 338 0.05 2.40 -7.84
N ALA A 339 -0.30 1.74 -6.76
CA ALA A 339 -1.19 0.59 -6.72
C ALA A 339 -0.75 -0.54 -7.69
N TYR A 340 -1.61 -1.01 -8.55
CA TYR A 340 -1.46 -2.21 -9.38
C TYR A 340 -2.24 -2.07 -10.69
N GLY A 341 -2.12 -3.07 -11.55
CA GLY A 341 -2.84 -3.13 -12.81
C GLY A 341 -2.54 -4.43 -13.56
N VAL A 342 -2.60 -4.37 -14.88
CA VAL A 342 -2.17 -5.44 -15.77
C VAL A 342 -0.71 -5.18 -16.16
N GLU A 343 0.13 -6.17 -15.94
CA GLU A 343 1.56 -6.15 -16.20
C GLU A 343 1.91 -6.95 -17.46
N GLU A 344 2.98 -6.55 -18.14
CA GLU A 344 3.65 -7.37 -19.13
C GLU A 344 4.72 -8.20 -18.43
N TYR A 345 4.51 -9.50 -18.30
CA TYR A 345 5.46 -10.41 -17.63
C TYR A 345 5.76 -11.62 -18.49
N LYS A 346 7.03 -11.79 -18.89
CA LYS A 346 7.51 -12.89 -19.74
C LYS A 346 6.70 -13.07 -21.04
N GLY A 347 6.27 -11.95 -21.64
CA GLY A 347 5.49 -11.95 -22.87
C GLY A 347 3.98 -12.18 -22.70
N GLU A 348 3.50 -12.30 -21.46
CA GLU A 348 2.08 -12.45 -21.16
C GLU A 348 1.55 -11.21 -20.42
N ARG A 349 0.29 -10.86 -20.72
CA ARG A 349 -0.45 -9.86 -19.95
C ARG A 349 -1.15 -10.54 -18.77
N THR A 350 -0.79 -10.14 -17.56
CA THR A 350 -1.31 -10.73 -16.32
C THR A 350 -1.53 -9.65 -15.26
N SER A 351 -2.44 -9.85 -14.31
CA SER A 351 -2.65 -8.86 -13.26
C SER A 351 -1.54 -8.89 -12.22
N SER A 352 -1.28 -7.75 -11.57
CA SER A 352 -0.38 -7.69 -10.41
C SER A 352 -0.85 -8.62 -9.29
N PHE A 353 -2.18 -8.84 -9.13
CA PHE A 353 -2.75 -9.77 -8.16
C PHE A 353 -2.46 -11.23 -8.50
N ASP A 354 -2.58 -11.64 -9.76
CA ASP A 354 -2.24 -13.00 -10.18
C ASP A 354 -0.76 -13.30 -9.94
N LEU A 355 0.12 -12.34 -10.24
CA LEU A 355 1.55 -12.49 -9.95
C LEU A 355 1.81 -12.52 -8.45
N ALA A 356 1.14 -11.70 -7.66
CA ALA A 356 1.24 -11.73 -6.21
C ALA A 356 0.80 -13.10 -5.66
N MET A 357 -0.31 -13.66 -6.13
CA MET A 357 -0.76 -15.02 -5.76
C MET A 357 0.26 -16.09 -6.15
N ARG A 358 0.85 -16.00 -7.33
CA ARG A 358 1.88 -16.97 -7.79
C ARG A 358 3.13 -17.00 -6.88
N ILE A 359 3.56 -15.86 -6.36
CA ILE A 359 4.75 -15.78 -5.49
C ILE A 359 4.42 -15.89 -4.00
N ALA A 360 3.18 -15.73 -3.58
CA ALA A 360 2.75 -15.74 -2.18
C ALA A 360 3.24 -16.95 -1.36
N PRO A 361 3.17 -18.21 -1.86
CA PRO A 361 3.69 -19.38 -1.15
C PRO A 361 5.19 -19.30 -0.88
N GLN A 362 5.97 -18.73 -1.80
CA GLN A 362 7.42 -18.58 -1.66
C GLN A 362 7.80 -17.42 -0.70
N VAL A 363 6.93 -16.42 -0.59
CA VAL A 363 7.09 -15.27 0.31
C VAL A 363 6.72 -15.64 1.74
N ARG A 364 5.83 -16.64 1.94
CA ARG A 364 5.28 -17.04 3.23
C ARG A 364 4.62 -15.87 3.95
N LEU A 365 3.68 -15.23 3.25
CA LEU A 365 3.01 -13.99 3.69
C LEU A 365 2.34 -14.12 5.06
N GLU A 366 1.85 -15.32 5.40
CA GLU A 366 1.21 -15.62 6.69
C GLU A 366 2.12 -15.33 7.88
N THR A 367 3.46 -15.44 7.72
CA THR A 367 4.43 -15.17 8.78
C THR A 367 4.62 -13.67 9.05
N MET A 368 4.13 -12.83 8.17
CA MET A 368 4.26 -11.38 8.25
C MET A 368 3.02 -10.72 8.90
N ILE A 369 1.96 -11.49 9.11
CA ILE A 369 0.77 -11.02 9.83
C ILE A 369 1.07 -11.02 11.33
N GLY A 370 0.96 -9.85 11.93
CA GLY A 370 1.21 -9.63 13.35
C GLY A 370 -0.06 -9.79 14.19
N PRO A 371 -0.28 -8.95 15.19
CA PRO A 371 -1.43 -9.05 16.08
C PRO A 371 -2.73 -8.84 15.31
N ARG A 372 -3.75 -9.59 15.73
CA ARG A 372 -5.11 -9.55 15.21
C ARG A 372 -6.02 -8.95 16.27
N PHE A 373 -6.92 -8.11 15.85
CA PHE A 373 -7.83 -7.40 16.72
C PHE A 373 -9.26 -7.57 16.25
N ARG A 374 -10.21 -7.61 17.18
CA ARG A 374 -11.61 -7.41 16.84
C ARG A 374 -11.86 -5.94 16.50
N LEU A 375 -12.94 -5.66 15.79
CA LEU A 375 -13.25 -4.30 15.37
C LEU A 375 -13.45 -3.34 16.56
N GLU A 376 -13.99 -3.84 17.66
CA GLU A 376 -14.17 -3.09 18.92
C GLU A 376 -12.85 -2.65 19.56
N GLU A 377 -11.77 -3.39 19.29
CA GLU A 377 -10.41 -3.13 19.77
C GLU A 377 -9.63 -2.19 18.81
N TYR A 378 -10.34 -1.38 18.01
CA TYR A 378 -9.73 -0.55 16.96
C TYR A 378 -8.68 0.43 17.49
N ARG A 379 -8.81 0.88 18.73
CA ARG A 379 -7.83 1.81 19.33
C ARG A 379 -6.48 1.14 19.53
N GLU A 380 -6.50 -0.08 20.03
CA GLU A 380 -5.34 -0.94 20.25
C GLU A 380 -4.75 -1.37 18.90
N ALA A 381 -5.59 -1.72 17.93
CA ALA A 381 -5.18 -2.08 16.58
C ALA A 381 -4.43 -0.92 15.87
N ILE A 382 -4.98 0.30 15.93
CA ILE A 382 -4.35 1.49 15.34
C ILE A 382 -3.04 1.83 16.07
N ALA A 383 -2.99 1.70 17.41
CA ALA A 383 -1.77 1.91 18.18
C ALA A 383 -0.69 0.88 17.82
N ALA A 384 -1.06 -0.40 17.70
CA ALA A 384 -0.16 -1.47 17.26
C ALA A 384 0.35 -1.24 15.83
N ALA A 385 -0.51 -0.81 14.91
CA ALA A 385 -0.12 -0.49 13.55
C ALA A 385 0.87 0.70 13.48
N ARG A 386 0.70 1.72 14.35
CA ARG A 386 1.64 2.85 14.50
C ARG A 386 3.01 2.44 15.04
N SER A 387 3.05 1.42 15.88
CA SER A 387 4.29 0.92 16.50
C SER A 387 4.86 -0.33 15.84
N ALA A 388 4.20 -0.86 14.82
CA ALA A 388 4.47 -2.17 14.22
C ALA A 388 5.96 -2.47 14.01
N GLY A 389 6.70 -1.58 13.35
CA GLY A 389 8.13 -1.80 13.11
C GLY A 389 8.98 -1.89 14.37
N ARG A 390 8.64 -1.17 15.46
CA ARG A 390 9.35 -1.24 16.75
C ARG A 390 9.03 -2.52 17.51
N GLU A 391 7.80 -3.00 17.39
CA GLU A 391 7.30 -4.19 18.08
C GLU A 391 7.55 -5.48 17.28
N GLY A 392 8.24 -5.37 16.15
CA GLY A 392 8.58 -6.52 15.32
C GLY A 392 7.41 -7.05 14.48
N HIS A 393 6.37 -6.23 14.28
CA HIS A 393 5.24 -6.56 13.41
C HIS A 393 5.44 -5.97 12.02
N VAL A 394 4.94 -6.67 11.00
CA VAL A 394 4.93 -6.19 9.61
C VAL A 394 3.53 -5.70 9.25
N LYS A 395 2.49 -6.50 9.55
CA LYS A 395 1.10 -6.20 9.22
C LYS A 395 0.19 -6.43 10.41
N VAL A 396 -0.67 -5.47 10.71
CA VAL A 396 -1.74 -5.57 11.72
C VAL A 396 -3.07 -5.71 10.99
N VAL A 397 -3.98 -6.55 11.48
CA VAL A 397 -5.26 -6.83 10.84
C VAL A 397 -6.42 -6.82 11.84
N PHE A 398 -7.61 -6.47 11.35
CA PHE A 398 -8.87 -6.81 11.99
C PHE A 398 -9.28 -8.23 11.60
N ASP A 399 -9.72 -9.02 12.58
CA ASP A 399 -10.22 -10.38 12.41
C ASP A 399 -11.72 -10.43 12.69
N HIS A 400 -12.49 -10.65 11.61
CA HIS A 400 -13.96 -10.71 11.64
C HIS A 400 -14.49 -12.14 11.72
N ARG A 401 -13.60 -13.15 11.73
CA ARG A 401 -13.99 -14.56 11.80
C ARG A 401 -14.61 -14.88 13.17
N GLY A 402 -15.59 -15.77 13.17
CA GLY A 402 -16.29 -16.20 14.41
C GLY A 402 -17.33 -15.20 14.93
N ILE A 403 -17.60 -14.09 14.24
CA ILE A 403 -18.75 -13.25 14.53
C ILE A 403 -20.01 -13.98 14.02
N ARG A 404 -20.79 -14.52 14.95
CA ARG A 404 -22.11 -15.10 14.65
C ARG A 404 -23.14 -13.98 14.46
N HIS A 405 -23.94 -14.11 13.41
CA HIS A 405 -25.06 -13.21 13.11
C HIS A 405 -26.31 -13.58 13.88
#